data_e5325439663895fc5c779ecc2c9d10ca
#
_entry.id   e5325439663895fc5c779ecc2c9d10ca
#
_cell.length_a   1.000
_cell.length_b   1.000
_cell.length_c   1.000
_cell.angle_alpha   90.00
_cell.angle_beta   90.00
_cell.angle_gamma   90.00
#
_symmetry.space_group_name_H-M   'P 1'
#
loop_
_entity.id
_entity.type
_entity.pdbx_description
1 polymer ?
#
loop_
_entity_poly.entity_id
_entity_poly.type
_entity_poly.pdbx_seq_one_letter_code
_entity_poly.pdbx_strand_id
1 'polypeptide(L)'
;MNRWQSDVLEINGLQLHYTRTGGDKPPLVLAHGFSEDGLVWTALAEVLEDEYDVIMPDARGHGRSDAAETGLGTAELASDLHGIISALGLDKPAVLGHSMGGMTTFALAGLYPDVPGAILVEDGMPFEMRRTAPENEGARDGLRAYFDTIKGKNHKELMAWRRIQSPNWSETDVRTFADAKIRLNPQTLAPFTNRDAVASNARDMASPVDWPTLLRQIRCPALLITGDPELGAMVSASQAATLQEQVPTLRVAHIANASHDVRRDQSGDFLAVISPFLADWARGR
;
A
#
# COMPACT_ATOMS: atom_id res chain seq x y z
N MET A 1 8.10 -10.23 23.35
CA MET A 1 7.06 -9.21 23.55
C MET A 1 6.97 -8.42 22.27
N ASN A 2 5.77 -8.21 21.73
CA ASN A 2 5.63 -7.30 20.59
C ASN A 2 6.05 -5.90 21.03
N ARG A 3 6.94 -5.27 20.30
CA ARG A 3 7.44 -3.90 20.54
C ARG A 3 6.29 -2.89 20.46
N TRP A 4 5.30 -3.14 19.61
CA TRP A 4 4.19 -2.27 19.31
C TRP A 4 2.84 -2.87 19.73
N GLN A 5 1.85 -2.02 19.92
CA GLN A 5 0.47 -2.43 20.17
C GLN A 5 -0.10 -3.16 18.94
N SER A 6 -0.83 -4.23 19.18
CA SER A 6 -1.52 -5.03 18.13
C SER A 6 -2.93 -5.29 18.62
N ASP A 7 -3.93 -4.88 17.85
CA ASP A 7 -5.34 -4.97 18.24
C ASP A 7 -6.25 -5.13 17.01
N VAL A 8 -7.55 -5.28 17.25
CA VAL A 8 -8.57 -5.53 16.24
C VAL A 8 -9.72 -4.54 16.44
N LEU A 9 -10.27 -4.04 15.33
CA LEU A 9 -11.45 -3.18 15.29
C LEU A 9 -12.57 -3.84 14.48
N GLU A 10 -13.79 -3.71 14.95
CA GLU A 10 -14.96 -4.10 14.15
C GLU A 10 -15.34 -2.94 13.21
N ILE A 11 -15.09 -3.11 11.92
CA ILE A 11 -15.32 -2.11 10.87
C ILE A 11 -16.09 -2.77 9.73
N ASN A 12 -17.21 -2.20 9.32
CA ASN A 12 -18.04 -2.69 8.22
C ASN A 12 -18.42 -4.17 8.37
N GLY A 13 -18.61 -4.65 9.61
CA GLY A 13 -18.94 -6.04 9.93
C GLY A 13 -17.77 -7.02 9.85
N LEU A 14 -16.54 -6.54 9.75
CA LEU A 14 -15.31 -7.32 9.73
C LEU A 14 -14.43 -6.99 10.94
N GLN A 15 -13.70 -7.99 11.42
CA GLN A 15 -12.63 -7.80 12.40
C GLN A 15 -11.36 -7.42 11.66
N LEU A 16 -10.97 -6.14 11.68
CA LEU A 16 -9.79 -5.62 11.01
C LEU A 16 -8.66 -5.40 12.03
N HIS A 17 -7.55 -6.08 11.77
CA HIS A 17 -6.37 -6.02 12.61
C HIS A 17 -5.49 -4.81 12.24
N TYR A 18 -4.81 -4.24 13.24
CA TYR A 18 -3.77 -3.24 13.03
C TYR A 18 -2.63 -3.41 14.04
N THR A 19 -1.47 -2.89 13.67
CA THR A 19 -0.33 -2.69 14.58
C THR A 19 -0.04 -1.19 14.68
N ARG A 20 0.29 -0.67 15.88
CA ARG A 20 0.48 0.75 16.14
C ARG A 20 1.69 0.98 17.02
N THR A 21 2.54 1.96 16.67
CA THR A 21 3.70 2.34 17.48
C THR A 21 3.29 3.14 18.72
N GLY A 22 2.23 3.93 18.61
CA GLY A 22 1.68 4.72 19.73
C GLY A 22 2.40 6.03 19.97
N GLY A 23 1.96 6.72 21.01
CA GLY A 23 2.49 8.01 21.43
C GLY A 23 1.59 9.18 21.02
N ASP A 24 1.81 10.34 21.68
CA ASP A 24 1.13 11.59 21.37
C ASP A 24 1.89 12.34 20.26
N LYS A 25 1.79 11.80 19.04
CA LYS A 25 2.52 12.24 17.85
C LYS A 25 1.58 12.32 16.64
N PRO A 26 1.93 13.07 15.59
CA PRO A 26 1.13 13.13 14.37
C PRO A 26 0.87 11.72 13.80
N PRO A 27 -0.39 11.33 13.53
CA PRO A 27 -0.73 9.99 13.09
C PRO A 27 -0.37 9.76 11.61
N LEU A 28 0.37 8.69 11.34
CA LEU A 28 0.74 8.23 10.00
C LEU A 28 0.20 6.81 9.76
N VAL A 29 -0.71 6.67 8.80
CA VAL A 29 -1.29 5.39 8.42
C VAL A 29 -0.56 4.82 7.21
N LEU A 30 -0.14 3.55 7.29
CA LEU A 30 0.63 2.86 6.24
C LEU A 30 -0.20 1.72 5.63
N ALA A 31 -0.73 1.91 4.43
CA ALA A 31 -1.56 0.94 3.71
C ALA A 31 -0.69 0.07 2.79
N HIS A 32 -0.66 -1.24 3.06
CA HIS A 32 0.19 -2.22 2.36
C HIS A 32 -0.30 -2.59 0.96
N GLY A 33 0.58 -3.20 0.17
CA GLY A 33 0.31 -3.72 -1.16
C GLY A 33 -0.44 -5.06 -1.14
N PHE A 34 -0.87 -5.48 -2.33
CA PHE A 34 -1.54 -6.76 -2.53
C PHE A 34 -0.65 -7.94 -2.09
N SER A 35 -1.25 -8.94 -1.45
CA SER A 35 -0.55 -10.11 -0.89
C SER A 35 0.47 -9.82 0.22
N GLU A 36 0.37 -8.68 0.87
CA GLU A 36 1.17 -8.28 2.02
C GLU A 36 0.30 -8.18 3.29
N ASP A 37 0.85 -7.63 4.37
CA ASP A 37 0.15 -7.25 5.60
C ASP A 37 0.79 -5.98 6.19
N GLY A 38 0.23 -5.44 7.26
CA GLY A 38 0.72 -4.20 7.87
C GLY A 38 2.18 -4.26 8.32
N LEU A 39 2.68 -5.43 8.71
CA LEU A 39 4.06 -5.57 9.22
C LEU A 39 5.15 -5.48 8.14
N VAL A 40 4.80 -5.45 6.86
CA VAL A 40 5.78 -5.17 5.80
C VAL A 40 6.34 -3.75 5.86
N TRP A 41 5.71 -2.88 6.63
CA TRP A 41 6.16 -1.53 6.93
C TRP A 41 7.14 -1.43 8.10
N THR A 42 7.49 -2.55 8.75
CA THR A 42 8.31 -2.56 9.99
C THR A 42 9.58 -1.74 9.85
N ALA A 43 10.36 -1.92 8.79
CA ALA A 43 11.62 -1.20 8.60
C ALA A 43 11.42 0.33 8.52
N LEU A 44 10.36 0.77 7.82
CA LEU A 44 10.01 2.19 7.74
C LEU A 44 9.45 2.72 9.06
N ALA A 45 8.59 1.94 9.72
CA ALA A 45 8.01 2.32 11.01
C ALA A 45 9.07 2.48 12.10
N GLU A 46 10.11 1.64 12.13
CA GLU A 46 11.25 1.74 13.03
C GLU A 46 12.03 3.06 12.87
N VAL A 47 12.06 3.62 11.67
CA VAL A 47 12.71 4.91 11.40
C VAL A 47 11.81 6.10 11.78
N LEU A 48 10.49 5.94 11.59
CA LEU A 48 9.53 7.05 11.74
C LEU A 48 8.85 7.12 13.12
N GLU A 49 8.94 6.06 13.94
CA GLU A 49 8.19 5.97 15.19
C GLU A 49 8.59 7.00 16.26
N ASP A 50 9.78 7.59 16.17
CA ASP A 50 10.20 8.65 17.09
C ASP A 50 9.47 9.98 16.81
N GLU A 51 9.05 10.22 15.57
CA GLU A 51 8.41 11.46 15.13
C GLU A 51 6.90 11.30 14.90
N TYR A 52 6.43 10.10 14.55
CA TYR A 52 5.04 9.82 14.18
C TYR A 52 4.44 8.67 14.98
N ASP A 53 3.15 8.73 15.23
CA ASP A 53 2.36 7.59 15.65
C ASP A 53 1.98 6.78 14.40
N VAL A 54 2.69 5.67 14.17
CA VAL A 54 2.56 4.88 12.94
C VAL A 54 1.52 3.79 13.13
N ILE A 55 0.50 3.78 12.27
CA ILE A 55 -0.58 2.80 12.25
C ILE A 55 -0.45 1.94 10.99
N MET A 56 -0.34 0.64 11.14
CA MET A 56 -0.13 -0.34 10.09
C MET A 56 -1.31 -1.33 10.08
N PRO A 57 -2.43 -1.01 9.41
CA PRO A 57 -3.56 -1.92 9.31
C PRO A 57 -3.27 -3.08 8.35
N ASP A 58 -3.87 -4.23 8.63
CA ASP A 58 -4.03 -5.32 7.68
C ASP A 58 -5.33 -5.07 6.91
N ALA A 59 -5.28 -4.96 5.60
CA ALA A 59 -6.46 -4.79 4.77
C ALA A 59 -7.38 -6.04 4.87
N ARG A 60 -8.69 -5.86 4.60
CA ARG A 60 -9.61 -7.01 4.50
C ARG A 60 -9.03 -8.11 3.62
N GLY A 61 -9.16 -9.36 4.03
CA GLY A 61 -8.61 -10.52 3.31
C GLY A 61 -7.09 -10.69 3.41
N HIS A 62 -6.39 -9.87 4.21
CA HIS A 62 -4.95 -9.92 4.37
C HIS A 62 -4.55 -10.02 5.83
N GLY A 63 -3.34 -10.53 6.07
CA GLY A 63 -2.74 -10.61 7.40
C GLY A 63 -3.61 -11.34 8.42
N ARG A 64 -4.03 -10.63 9.46
CA ARG A 64 -4.88 -11.11 10.55
C ARG A 64 -6.29 -10.56 10.49
N SER A 65 -6.60 -9.75 9.48
CA SER A 65 -7.95 -9.23 9.23
C SER A 65 -8.84 -10.31 8.64
N ASP A 66 -10.16 -10.19 8.88
CA ASP A 66 -11.15 -11.07 8.31
C ASP A 66 -11.13 -11.03 6.77
N ALA A 67 -11.41 -12.19 6.18
CA ALA A 67 -11.68 -12.29 4.76
C ALA A 67 -13.14 -11.91 4.49
N ALA A 68 -13.37 -10.99 3.57
CA ALA A 68 -14.70 -10.74 3.03
C ALA A 68 -15.02 -11.77 1.94
N GLU A 69 -16.23 -12.32 1.94
CA GLU A 69 -16.68 -13.21 0.86
C GLU A 69 -16.81 -12.48 -0.47
N THR A 70 -17.08 -11.19 -0.41
CA THR A 70 -17.19 -10.27 -1.55
C THR A 70 -16.62 -8.90 -1.16
N GLY A 71 -16.31 -8.04 -2.16
CA GLY A 71 -15.99 -6.63 -1.87
C GLY A 71 -14.53 -6.41 -1.51
N LEU A 72 -13.60 -6.93 -2.34
CA LEU A 72 -12.20 -6.49 -2.36
C LEU A 72 -12.01 -5.28 -3.28
N GLY A 73 -13.10 -4.57 -3.57
CA GLY A 73 -13.10 -3.38 -4.40
C GLY A 73 -12.37 -2.22 -3.72
N THR A 74 -11.90 -1.29 -4.54
CA THR A 74 -11.17 -0.12 -4.06
C THR A 74 -12.01 0.76 -3.13
N ALA A 75 -13.32 0.87 -3.38
CA ALA A 75 -14.23 1.65 -2.54
C ALA A 75 -14.41 1.01 -1.14
N GLU A 76 -14.50 -0.31 -1.08
CA GLU A 76 -14.59 -1.07 0.17
C GLU A 76 -13.31 -0.96 0.98
N LEU A 77 -12.14 -1.10 0.33
CA LEU A 77 -10.84 -0.91 0.98
C LEU A 77 -10.68 0.51 1.55
N ALA A 78 -11.13 1.53 0.80
CA ALA A 78 -11.11 2.93 1.25
C ALA A 78 -12.10 3.17 2.41
N SER A 79 -13.28 2.55 2.38
CA SER A 79 -14.27 2.60 3.46
C SER A 79 -13.75 1.97 4.74
N ASP A 80 -13.04 0.84 4.65
CA ASP A 80 -12.40 0.21 5.80
C ASP A 80 -11.32 1.10 6.41
N LEU A 81 -10.46 1.65 5.56
CA LEU A 81 -9.39 2.53 6.01
C LEU A 81 -9.96 3.79 6.69
N HIS A 82 -11.04 4.37 6.14
CA HIS A 82 -11.79 5.45 6.78
C HIS A 82 -12.37 5.01 8.13
N GLY A 83 -12.95 3.81 8.21
CA GLY A 83 -13.48 3.25 9.45
C GLY A 83 -12.40 3.09 10.53
N ILE A 84 -11.22 2.58 10.19
CA ILE A 84 -10.07 2.45 11.11
C ILE A 84 -9.62 3.84 11.60
N ILE A 85 -9.44 4.81 10.69
CA ILE A 85 -9.07 6.19 11.03
C ILE A 85 -10.07 6.79 12.02
N SER A 86 -11.36 6.62 11.75
CA SER A 86 -12.44 7.14 12.58
C SER A 86 -12.50 6.46 13.95
N ALA A 87 -12.43 5.13 14.00
CA ALA A 87 -12.51 4.35 15.25
C ALA A 87 -11.31 4.63 16.17
N LEU A 88 -10.13 4.90 15.60
CA LEU A 88 -8.94 5.30 16.37
C LEU A 88 -8.91 6.81 16.73
N GLY A 89 -9.89 7.59 16.28
CA GLY A 89 -9.94 9.02 16.51
C GLY A 89 -8.77 9.80 15.92
N LEU A 90 -8.22 9.34 14.78
CA LEU A 90 -7.08 9.99 14.16
C LEU A 90 -7.52 11.28 13.46
N ASP A 91 -7.06 12.41 13.95
CA ASP A 91 -7.35 13.70 13.34
C ASP A 91 -6.40 13.97 12.18
N LYS A 92 -6.95 14.18 10.97
CA LYS A 92 -6.20 14.55 9.75
C LYS A 92 -4.89 13.76 9.56
N PRO A 93 -4.88 12.40 9.60
CA PRO A 93 -3.65 11.62 9.48
C PRO A 93 -2.99 11.84 8.11
N ALA A 94 -1.67 11.71 8.04
CA ALA A 94 -1.04 11.39 6.77
C ALA A 94 -1.30 9.91 6.45
N VAL A 95 -1.51 9.61 5.17
CA VAL A 95 -1.73 8.24 4.70
C VAL A 95 -0.73 7.93 3.59
N LEU A 96 0.13 6.95 3.82
CA LEU A 96 1.07 6.43 2.82
C LEU A 96 0.61 5.04 2.37
N GLY A 97 0.38 4.87 1.08
CA GLY A 97 0.00 3.58 0.52
C GLY A 97 0.94 3.09 -0.56
N HIS A 98 1.22 1.79 -0.57
CA HIS A 98 1.99 1.11 -1.61
C HIS A 98 1.07 0.31 -2.53
N SER A 99 1.22 0.42 -3.85
CA SER A 99 0.51 -0.43 -4.82
C SER A 99 -1.01 -0.43 -4.63
N MET A 100 -1.63 -1.55 -4.21
CA MET A 100 -3.04 -1.64 -3.80
C MET A 100 -3.36 -0.61 -2.71
N GLY A 101 -2.52 -0.49 -1.68
CA GLY A 101 -2.66 0.53 -0.65
C GLY A 101 -2.57 1.95 -1.19
N GLY A 102 -1.76 2.18 -2.24
CA GLY A 102 -1.68 3.46 -2.94
C GLY A 102 -2.97 3.82 -3.67
N MET A 103 -3.56 2.86 -4.37
CA MET A 103 -4.88 3.01 -4.99
C MET A 103 -5.96 3.28 -3.93
N THR A 104 -5.92 2.54 -2.82
CA THR A 104 -6.82 2.74 -1.67
C THR A 104 -6.67 4.14 -1.08
N THR A 105 -5.44 4.66 -1.00
CA THR A 105 -5.13 6.01 -0.50
C THR A 105 -5.71 7.10 -1.39
N PHE A 106 -5.59 6.99 -2.72
CA PHE A 106 -6.28 7.89 -3.65
C PHE A 106 -7.79 7.83 -3.50
N ALA A 107 -8.37 6.62 -3.39
CA ALA A 107 -9.81 6.44 -3.22
C ALA A 107 -10.29 7.02 -1.88
N LEU A 108 -9.55 6.82 -0.78
CA LEU A 108 -9.85 7.44 0.51
C LEU A 108 -9.91 8.96 0.39
N ALA A 109 -8.89 9.59 -0.22
CA ALA A 109 -8.83 11.04 -0.34
C ALA A 109 -9.90 11.61 -1.28
N GLY A 110 -10.35 10.85 -2.26
CA GLY A 110 -11.43 11.26 -3.14
C GLY A 110 -12.82 11.06 -2.55
N LEU A 111 -13.08 9.92 -1.89
CA LEU A 111 -14.37 9.61 -1.27
C LEU A 111 -14.59 10.38 0.04
N TYR A 112 -13.52 10.64 0.78
CA TYR A 112 -13.54 11.28 2.10
C TYR A 112 -12.53 12.43 2.15
N PRO A 113 -12.72 13.51 1.36
CA PRO A 113 -11.70 14.54 1.14
C PRO A 113 -11.29 15.34 2.38
N ASP A 114 -12.09 15.27 3.43
CA ASP A 114 -11.82 15.96 4.70
C ASP A 114 -11.12 15.04 5.72
N VAL A 115 -10.88 13.76 5.42
CA VAL A 115 -10.30 12.78 6.34
C VAL A 115 -8.77 12.83 6.35
N PRO A 116 -8.03 12.64 5.23
CA PRO A 116 -6.58 12.70 5.27
C PRO A 116 -6.07 14.15 5.33
N GLY A 117 -5.08 14.40 6.16
CA GLY A 117 -4.34 15.66 6.18
C GLY A 117 -3.30 15.76 5.07
N ALA A 118 -2.76 14.63 4.64
CA ALA A 118 -1.87 14.49 3.48
C ALA A 118 -1.92 13.05 2.97
N ILE A 119 -1.61 12.84 1.70
CA ILE A 119 -1.45 11.50 1.12
C ILE A 119 -0.10 11.33 0.43
N LEU A 120 0.47 10.13 0.58
CA LEU A 120 1.66 9.70 -0.15
C LEU A 120 1.33 8.36 -0.82
N VAL A 121 1.74 8.20 -2.05
CA VAL A 121 1.50 6.97 -2.82
C VAL A 121 2.83 6.48 -3.40
N GLU A 122 3.22 5.29 -2.98
CA GLU A 122 4.38 4.58 -3.50
C GLU A 122 3.92 3.66 -4.63
N ASP A 123 4.32 3.98 -5.83
CA ASP A 123 4.13 3.21 -7.08
C ASP A 123 2.74 2.58 -7.22
N GLY A 124 1.71 3.39 -6.99
CA GLY A 124 0.30 3.03 -7.03
C GLY A 124 -0.50 4.01 -7.90
N MET A 125 -1.49 3.49 -8.62
CA MET A 125 -2.39 4.31 -9.43
C MET A 125 -3.73 3.59 -9.65
N PRO A 126 -4.79 4.32 -10.04
CA PRO A 126 -6.06 3.71 -10.41
C PRO A 126 -5.90 2.61 -11.46
N PHE A 127 -6.52 1.46 -11.20
CA PHE A 127 -6.34 0.27 -12.05
C PHE A 127 -6.83 0.48 -13.49
N GLU A 128 -7.88 1.27 -13.67
CA GLU A 128 -8.45 1.61 -14.97
C GLU A 128 -7.46 2.41 -15.82
N MET A 129 -6.68 3.29 -15.21
CA MET A 129 -5.65 4.07 -15.90
C MET A 129 -4.48 3.18 -16.35
N ARG A 130 -4.21 2.09 -15.61
CA ARG A 130 -3.23 1.08 -16.03
C ARG A 130 -3.68 0.29 -17.25
N ARG A 131 -4.98 -0.05 -17.32
CA ARG A 131 -5.51 -0.89 -18.41
C ARG A 131 -5.48 -0.23 -19.78
N THR A 132 -5.49 1.08 -19.85
CA THR A 132 -5.48 1.85 -21.10
C THR A 132 -4.07 2.05 -21.67
N ALA A 133 -3.03 1.73 -20.93
CA ALA A 133 -1.65 1.84 -21.42
C ALA A 133 -1.24 0.57 -22.18
N PRO A 134 -0.73 0.70 -23.43
CA PRO A 134 -0.30 -0.44 -24.27
C PRO A 134 0.76 -1.33 -23.61
N GLU A 135 1.52 -0.72 -22.68
CA GLU A 135 2.66 -1.35 -21.99
C GLU A 135 2.24 -2.44 -20.97
N ASN A 136 0.93 -2.56 -20.67
CA ASN A 136 0.42 -3.41 -19.58
C ASN A 136 -0.25 -4.72 -20.01
N GLU A 137 -0.17 -5.12 -21.28
CA GLU A 137 -0.75 -6.40 -21.73
C GLU A 137 -0.15 -7.62 -21.00
N GLY A 138 1.11 -7.55 -20.56
CA GLY A 138 1.79 -8.61 -19.79
C GLY A 138 1.65 -8.55 -18.26
N ALA A 139 1.06 -7.50 -17.67
CA ALA A 139 1.08 -7.32 -16.22
C ALA A 139 0.34 -8.42 -15.44
N ARG A 140 -0.73 -9.01 -16.01
CA ARG A 140 -1.47 -10.13 -15.41
C ARG A 140 -0.66 -11.43 -15.42
N ASP A 141 0.05 -11.68 -16.51
CA ASP A 141 0.90 -12.86 -16.65
C ASP A 141 2.13 -12.71 -15.77
N GLY A 142 2.67 -11.50 -15.61
CA GLY A 142 3.75 -11.19 -14.67
C GLY A 142 3.36 -11.46 -13.21
N LEU A 143 2.19 -11.03 -12.77
CA LEU A 143 1.70 -11.29 -11.40
C LEU A 143 1.50 -12.78 -11.16
N ARG A 144 0.95 -13.50 -12.13
CA ARG A 144 0.79 -14.96 -12.07
C ARG A 144 2.14 -15.67 -11.99
N ALA A 145 3.08 -15.32 -12.87
CA ALA A 145 4.44 -15.86 -12.87
C ALA A 145 5.14 -15.61 -11.52
N TYR A 146 4.96 -14.43 -10.95
CA TYR A 146 5.46 -14.11 -9.61
C TYR A 146 4.91 -15.07 -8.55
N PHE A 147 3.59 -15.28 -8.48
CA PHE A 147 2.99 -16.21 -7.52
C PHE A 147 3.43 -17.67 -7.75
N ASP A 148 3.55 -18.10 -9.00
CA ASP A 148 4.06 -19.44 -9.32
C ASP A 148 5.52 -19.61 -8.82
N THR A 149 6.32 -18.55 -8.85
CA THR A 149 7.71 -18.57 -8.37
C THR A 149 7.82 -18.77 -6.85
N ILE A 150 6.90 -18.19 -6.07
CA ILE A 150 6.94 -18.27 -4.60
C ILE A 150 6.09 -19.41 -4.03
N LYS A 151 5.21 -20.00 -4.85
CA LYS A 151 4.30 -21.06 -4.44
C LYS A 151 5.04 -22.28 -3.84
N GLY A 152 4.58 -22.71 -2.68
CA GLY A 152 5.11 -23.89 -1.99
C GLY A 152 6.45 -23.68 -1.27
N LYS A 153 7.04 -22.48 -1.34
CA LYS A 153 8.26 -22.18 -0.58
C LYS A 153 7.93 -22.00 0.91
N ASN A 154 8.77 -22.56 1.77
CA ASN A 154 8.73 -22.27 3.20
C ASN A 154 9.42 -20.92 3.50
N HIS A 155 9.30 -20.46 4.75
CA HIS A 155 9.86 -19.17 5.20
C HIS A 155 11.35 -18.99 4.86
N LYS A 156 12.18 -19.99 5.16
CA LYS A 156 13.63 -19.95 4.87
C LYS A 156 13.92 -19.85 3.37
N GLU A 157 13.17 -20.58 2.56
CA GLU A 157 13.29 -20.56 1.10
C GLU A 157 12.82 -19.22 0.51
N LEU A 158 11.75 -18.62 1.07
CA LEU A 158 11.28 -17.29 0.67
C LEU A 158 12.32 -16.22 1.00
N MET A 159 12.91 -16.23 2.19
CA MET A 159 13.97 -15.31 2.57
C MET A 159 15.20 -15.46 1.65
N ALA A 160 15.65 -16.70 1.40
CA ALA A 160 16.80 -16.96 0.54
C ALA A 160 16.53 -16.49 -0.90
N TRP A 161 15.35 -16.78 -1.42
CA TRP A 161 14.93 -16.34 -2.76
C TRP A 161 14.89 -14.82 -2.84
N ARG A 162 14.28 -14.13 -1.85
CA ARG A 162 14.16 -12.66 -1.88
C ARG A 162 15.52 -11.97 -1.79
N ARG A 163 16.46 -12.45 -0.98
CA ARG A 163 17.82 -11.89 -0.92
C ARG A 163 18.55 -11.92 -2.27
N ILE A 164 18.30 -12.98 -3.08
CA ILE A 164 18.88 -13.08 -4.42
C ILE A 164 18.20 -12.09 -5.38
N GLN A 165 16.87 -11.97 -5.32
CA GLN A 165 16.11 -11.08 -6.21
C GLN A 165 16.29 -9.60 -5.87
N SER A 166 16.48 -9.28 -4.59
CA SER A 166 16.51 -7.92 -4.08
C SER A 166 17.68 -7.74 -3.09
N PRO A 167 18.92 -7.71 -3.58
CA PRO A 167 20.11 -7.69 -2.72
C PRO A 167 20.25 -6.42 -1.88
N ASN A 168 19.56 -5.33 -2.24
CA ASN A 168 19.58 -4.06 -1.52
C ASN A 168 18.58 -3.99 -0.36
N TRP A 169 17.66 -4.95 -0.25
CA TRP A 169 16.68 -4.95 0.82
C TRP A 169 17.31 -5.20 2.17
N SER A 170 16.81 -4.51 3.20
CA SER A 170 17.20 -4.78 4.57
C SER A 170 16.79 -6.19 5.02
N GLU A 171 17.48 -6.77 6.01
CA GLU A 171 17.08 -8.06 6.59
C GLU A 171 15.68 -8.01 7.20
N THR A 172 15.26 -6.84 7.71
CA THR A 172 13.90 -6.63 8.21
C THR A 172 12.89 -6.73 7.06
N ASP A 173 13.15 -6.09 5.90
CA ASP A 173 12.27 -6.18 4.74
C ASP A 173 12.18 -7.59 4.17
N VAL A 174 13.31 -8.29 4.05
CA VAL A 174 13.36 -9.68 3.60
C VAL A 174 12.55 -10.60 4.53
N ARG A 175 12.71 -10.41 5.84
CA ARG A 175 11.97 -11.19 6.85
C ARG A 175 10.48 -10.90 6.82
N THR A 176 10.07 -9.63 6.87
CA THR A 176 8.66 -9.24 6.88
C THR A 176 7.95 -9.62 5.59
N PHE A 177 8.64 -9.57 4.45
CA PHE A 177 8.15 -10.14 3.20
C PHE A 177 7.84 -11.64 3.34
N ALA A 178 8.81 -12.44 3.83
CA ALA A 178 8.61 -13.88 4.00
C ALA A 178 7.51 -14.19 5.03
N ASP A 179 7.47 -13.43 6.13
CA ASP A 179 6.43 -13.54 7.17
C ASP A 179 5.04 -13.26 6.59
N ALA A 180 4.88 -12.20 5.77
CA ALA A 180 3.62 -11.88 5.11
C ALA A 180 3.17 -13.02 4.18
N LYS A 181 4.08 -13.58 3.36
CA LYS A 181 3.76 -14.70 2.46
C LYS A 181 3.38 -15.98 3.20
N ILE A 182 3.94 -16.24 4.38
CA ILE A 182 3.57 -17.39 5.21
C ILE A 182 2.25 -17.14 5.96
N ARG A 183 2.00 -15.91 6.43
CA ARG A 183 0.73 -15.51 7.06
C ARG A 183 -0.43 -15.49 6.08
N LEU A 184 -0.18 -15.18 4.84
CA LEU A 184 -1.08 -15.49 3.74
C LEU A 184 -1.17 -17.04 3.58
N ASN A 185 -1.44 -17.73 4.70
CA ASN A 185 -1.59 -19.19 4.83
C ASN A 185 -2.25 -19.80 3.58
N PRO A 186 -1.92 -21.04 3.18
CA PRO A 186 -2.58 -21.76 2.10
C PRO A 186 -4.12 -21.76 2.15
N GLN A 187 -4.73 -21.53 3.31
CA GLN A 187 -6.19 -21.37 3.46
C GLN A 187 -6.69 -19.95 3.09
N THR A 188 -5.88 -18.91 3.29
CA THR A 188 -6.17 -17.53 2.86
C THR A 188 -5.54 -17.19 1.51
N LEU A 189 -4.46 -17.87 1.11
CA LEU A 189 -3.92 -17.86 -0.25
C LEU A 189 -4.72 -18.76 -1.22
N ALA A 190 -5.59 -19.66 -0.72
CA ALA A 190 -6.42 -20.46 -1.60
C ALA A 190 -7.20 -19.59 -2.63
N PRO A 191 -7.72 -18.40 -2.29
CA PRO A 191 -8.23 -17.46 -3.28
C PRO A 191 -7.16 -16.92 -4.24
N PHE A 192 -5.90 -16.73 -3.79
CA PHE A 192 -4.83 -16.15 -4.60
C PHE A 192 -4.00 -17.17 -5.38
N THR A 193 -4.03 -18.43 -5.00
CA THR A 193 -3.39 -19.52 -5.74
C THR A 193 -4.30 -20.13 -6.79
N ASN A 194 -5.60 -19.91 -6.72
CA ASN A 194 -6.55 -20.29 -7.75
C ASN A 194 -6.57 -19.22 -8.86
N ARG A 195 -6.34 -19.65 -10.12
CA ARG A 195 -6.37 -18.80 -11.32
C ARG A 195 -7.61 -17.90 -11.39
N ASP A 196 -8.74 -18.44 -10.95
CA ASP A 196 -10.04 -17.75 -11.00
C ASP A 196 -10.18 -16.70 -9.90
N ALA A 197 -9.53 -16.90 -8.74
CA ALA A 197 -9.56 -15.94 -7.65
C ALA A 197 -8.64 -14.74 -7.89
N VAL A 198 -7.45 -14.93 -8.49
CA VAL A 198 -6.60 -13.81 -8.94
C VAL A 198 -7.33 -13.00 -10.01
N ALA A 199 -8.04 -13.68 -10.93
CA ALA A 199 -8.85 -13.01 -11.96
C ALA A 199 -10.12 -12.35 -11.38
N SER A 200 -10.75 -12.93 -10.36
CA SER A 200 -11.89 -12.37 -9.64
C SER A 200 -11.46 -11.13 -8.84
N ASN A 201 -10.39 -11.23 -8.05
CA ASN A 201 -9.88 -10.10 -7.27
C ASN A 201 -9.41 -8.94 -8.16
N ALA A 202 -8.81 -9.23 -9.31
CA ALA A 202 -8.49 -8.18 -10.29
C ALA A 202 -9.73 -7.53 -10.91
N ARG A 203 -10.87 -8.26 -11.01
CA ARG A 203 -12.17 -7.69 -11.41
C ARG A 203 -12.83 -6.93 -10.28
N ASP A 204 -12.73 -7.42 -9.04
CA ASP A 204 -13.32 -6.78 -7.86
C ASP A 204 -12.55 -5.50 -7.48
N MET A 205 -11.23 -5.47 -7.67
CA MET A 205 -10.43 -4.24 -7.57
C MET A 205 -10.75 -3.24 -8.69
N ALA A 206 -11.27 -3.71 -9.81
CA ALA A 206 -11.82 -2.90 -10.90
C ALA A 206 -13.31 -2.57 -10.71
N SER A 207 -13.80 -2.54 -9.46
CA SER A 207 -15.14 -2.03 -9.12
C SER A 207 -15.33 -0.65 -9.78
N PRO A 208 -16.50 -0.34 -10.37
CA PRO A 208 -16.68 0.87 -11.16
C PRO A 208 -16.62 2.10 -10.26
N VAL A 209 -15.42 2.58 -10.02
CA VAL A 209 -15.14 3.84 -9.36
C VAL A 209 -14.98 4.89 -10.46
N ASP A 210 -15.72 5.99 -10.39
CA ASP A 210 -15.49 7.13 -11.28
C ASP A 210 -14.21 7.88 -10.86
N TRP A 211 -13.07 7.30 -11.27
CA TRP A 211 -11.76 7.81 -10.92
C TRP A 211 -11.53 9.28 -11.31
N PRO A 212 -11.93 9.74 -12.53
CA PRO A 212 -11.77 11.15 -12.86
C PRO A 212 -12.52 12.09 -11.91
N THR A 213 -13.68 11.71 -11.43
CA THR A 213 -14.42 12.49 -10.44
C THR A 213 -13.77 12.42 -9.07
N LEU A 214 -13.35 11.24 -8.60
CA LEU A 214 -12.71 11.07 -7.31
C LEU A 214 -11.38 11.82 -7.21
N LEU A 215 -10.51 11.71 -8.22
CA LEU A 215 -9.21 12.38 -8.22
C LEU A 215 -9.33 13.90 -8.12
N ARG A 216 -10.33 14.49 -8.78
CA ARG A 216 -10.62 15.93 -8.67
C ARG A 216 -11.14 16.38 -7.31
N GLN A 217 -11.64 15.46 -6.48
CA GLN A 217 -12.10 15.76 -5.12
C GLN A 217 -10.96 15.80 -4.08
N ILE A 218 -9.77 15.32 -4.42
CA ILE A 218 -8.61 15.33 -3.54
C ILE A 218 -8.18 16.77 -3.26
N ARG A 219 -8.17 17.15 -1.97
CA ARG A 219 -7.89 18.52 -1.51
C ARG A 219 -6.60 18.62 -0.71
N CYS A 220 -6.22 17.54 -0.01
CA CYS A 220 -5.03 17.54 0.80
C CYS A 220 -3.74 17.55 -0.06
N PRO A 221 -2.59 17.96 0.49
CA PRO A 221 -1.29 17.75 -0.13
C PRO A 221 -1.09 16.29 -0.52
N ALA A 222 -0.61 16.05 -1.74
CA ALA A 222 -0.44 14.71 -2.29
C ALA A 222 0.97 14.54 -2.89
N LEU A 223 1.58 13.37 -2.68
CA LEU A 223 2.88 13.00 -3.21
C LEU A 223 2.80 11.61 -3.85
N LEU A 224 3.15 11.51 -5.13
CA LEU A 224 3.34 10.25 -5.84
C LEU A 224 4.84 9.97 -5.95
N ILE A 225 5.25 8.77 -5.54
CA ILE A 225 6.64 8.31 -5.60
C ILE A 225 6.68 7.16 -6.61
N THR A 226 7.53 7.28 -7.64
CA THR A 226 7.65 6.30 -8.73
C THR A 226 9.06 5.77 -8.83
N GLY A 227 9.19 4.55 -9.31
CA GLY A 227 10.46 3.92 -9.70
C GLY A 227 10.63 3.85 -11.21
N ASP A 228 11.58 3.04 -11.67
CA ASP A 228 11.89 2.80 -13.09
C ASP A 228 10.99 1.69 -13.66
N PRO A 229 10.16 1.97 -14.68
CA PRO A 229 9.30 0.95 -15.31
C PRO A 229 10.11 -0.23 -15.89
N GLU A 230 11.33 0.01 -16.36
CA GLU A 230 12.24 -1.02 -16.87
C GLU A 230 12.68 -2.01 -15.77
N LEU A 231 12.62 -1.60 -14.50
CA LEU A 231 12.89 -2.44 -13.35
C LEU A 231 11.60 -3.02 -12.74
N GLY A 232 10.43 -2.74 -13.34
CA GLY A 232 9.14 -3.28 -12.93
C GLY A 232 8.27 -2.33 -12.11
N ALA A 233 8.63 -1.04 -12.01
CA ALA A 233 7.72 -0.04 -11.43
C ALA A 233 6.44 0.07 -12.29
N MET A 234 5.32 0.35 -11.61
CA MET A 234 4.00 0.27 -12.23
C MET A 234 3.53 1.59 -12.84
N VAL A 235 4.11 2.71 -12.40
CA VAL A 235 3.68 4.05 -12.81
C VAL A 235 4.74 4.67 -13.70
N SER A 236 4.42 4.81 -14.98
CA SER A 236 5.28 5.51 -15.94
C SER A 236 5.19 7.03 -15.78
N ALA A 237 6.17 7.75 -16.35
CA ALA A 237 6.19 9.22 -16.33
C ALA A 237 4.93 9.82 -16.98
N SER A 238 4.42 9.23 -18.07
CA SER A 238 3.20 9.69 -18.74
C SER A 238 1.96 9.49 -17.88
N GLN A 239 1.86 8.39 -17.15
CA GLN A 239 0.78 8.13 -16.21
C GLN A 239 0.83 9.06 -15.00
N ALA A 240 2.02 9.32 -14.47
CA ALA A 240 2.23 10.30 -13.40
C ALA A 240 1.79 11.70 -13.82
N ALA A 241 2.14 12.14 -15.04
CA ALA A 241 1.68 13.40 -15.60
C ALA A 241 0.14 13.48 -15.72
N THR A 242 -0.49 12.40 -16.19
CA THR A 242 -1.95 12.33 -16.27
C THR A 242 -2.61 12.43 -14.89
N LEU A 243 -2.02 11.82 -13.86
CA LEU A 243 -2.49 11.97 -12.47
C LEU A 243 -2.35 13.41 -11.97
N GLN A 244 -1.24 14.09 -12.28
CA GLN A 244 -1.04 15.49 -11.89
C GLN A 244 -2.05 16.45 -12.53
N GLU A 245 -2.49 16.18 -13.76
CA GLU A 245 -3.56 16.95 -14.40
C GLU A 245 -4.91 16.82 -13.68
N GLN A 246 -5.17 15.67 -13.06
CA GLN A 246 -6.43 15.38 -12.37
C GLN A 246 -6.40 15.75 -10.88
N VAL A 247 -5.21 15.75 -10.25
CA VAL A 247 -5.01 16.07 -8.83
C VAL A 247 -4.10 17.29 -8.71
N PRO A 248 -4.65 18.51 -8.61
CA PRO A 248 -3.85 19.74 -8.63
C PRO A 248 -2.83 19.87 -7.48
N THR A 249 -3.05 19.16 -6.36
CA THR A 249 -2.14 19.15 -5.21
C THR A 249 -1.02 18.13 -5.34
N LEU A 250 -1.01 17.29 -6.40
CA LEU A 250 -0.09 16.18 -6.55
C LEU A 250 1.31 16.66 -6.96
N ARG A 251 2.29 16.33 -6.13
CA ARG A 251 3.70 16.37 -6.49
C ARG A 251 4.14 14.96 -6.92
N VAL A 252 5.07 14.88 -7.84
CA VAL A 252 5.67 13.60 -8.28
C VAL A 252 7.15 13.62 -7.94
N ALA A 253 7.62 12.56 -7.34
CA ALA A 253 9.05 12.29 -7.12
C ALA A 253 9.40 10.95 -7.78
N HIS A 254 10.35 10.98 -8.71
CA HIS A 254 10.90 9.78 -9.32
C HIS A 254 12.19 9.39 -8.62
N ILE A 255 12.32 8.12 -8.23
CA ILE A 255 13.51 7.55 -7.60
C ILE A 255 14.12 6.54 -8.56
N ALA A 256 15.26 6.87 -9.10
CA ALA A 256 15.98 6.03 -10.06
C ALA A 256 16.52 4.74 -9.40
N ASN A 257 16.71 3.70 -10.20
CA ASN A 257 17.17 2.37 -9.77
C ASN A 257 16.24 1.68 -8.75
N ALA A 258 14.96 2.05 -8.75
CA ALA A 258 13.94 1.44 -7.93
C ALA A 258 12.91 0.70 -8.80
N SER A 259 12.51 -0.50 -8.36
CA SER A 259 11.42 -1.26 -8.94
C SER A 259 10.07 -0.85 -8.33
N HIS A 260 9.08 -1.74 -8.37
CA HIS A 260 7.78 -1.55 -7.71
C HIS A 260 7.86 -1.35 -6.18
N ASP A 261 8.91 -1.86 -5.55
CA ASP A 261 9.16 -1.75 -4.11
C ASP A 261 10.14 -0.60 -3.80
N VAL A 262 9.79 0.64 -4.19
CA VAL A 262 10.69 1.82 -4.18
C VAL A 262 11.38 2.03 -2.82
N ARG A 263 10.60 1.99 -1.74
CA ARG A 263 11.11 2.19 -0.35
C ARG A 263 12.14 1.17 0.09
N ARG A 264 12.07 -0.05 -0.47
CA ARG A 264 12.96 -1.16 -0.14
C ARG A 264 14.20 -1.17 -1.00
N ASP A 265 14.05 -0.83 -2.29
CA ASP A 265 15.15 -0.79 -3.26
C ASP A 265 16.09 0.40 -3.01
N GLN A 266 15.50 1.56 -2.68
CA GLN A 266 16.21 2.84 -2.50
C GLN A 266 15.76 3.54 -1.20
N SER A 267 15.93 2.88 -0.06
CA SER A 267 15.40 3.34 1.23
C SER A 267 15.89 4.73 1.66
N GLY A 268 17.15 5.05 1.37
CA GLY A 268 17.74 6.36 1.68
C GLY A 268 17.08 7.49 0.87
N ASP A 269 16.94 7.31 -0.45
CA ASP A 269 16.33 8.29 -1.33
C ASP A 269 14.81 8.40 -1.06
N PHE A 270 14.17 7.29 -0.74
CA PHE A 270 12.76 7.29 -0.35
C PHE A 270 12.54 8.14 0.91
N LEU A 271 13.34 7.93 1.95
CA LEU A 271 13.29 8.75 3.18
C LEU A 271 13.60 10.22 2.91
N ALA A 272 14.58 10.51 2.06
CA ALA A 272 14.92 11.90 1.69
C ALA A 272 13.75 12.62 0.98
N VAL A 273 12.90 11.88 0.27
CA VAL A 273 11.71 12.40 -0.40
C VAL A 273 10.53 12.58 0.56
N ILE A 274 10.23 11.57 1.39
CA ILE A 274 9.03 11.61 2.24
C ILE A 274 9.18 12.45 3.51
N SER A 275 10.39 12.50 4.12
CA SER A 275 10.58 13.18 5.41
C SER A 275 10.26 14.68 5.35
N PRO A 276 10.75 15.47 4.37
CA PRO A 276 10.37 16.88 4.29
C PRO A 276 8.87 17.06 4.03
N PHE A 277 8.23 16.20 3.23
CA PHE A 277 6.80 16.27 2.96
C PHE A 277 5.97 16.00 4.22
N LEU A 278 6.32 14.97 4.99
CA LEU A 278 5.67 14.63 6.26
C LEU A 278 5.89 15.73 7.32
N ALA A 279 7.09 16.30 7.39
CA ALA A 279 7.39 17.40 8.31
C ALA A 279 6.60 18.67 7.96
N ASP A 280 6.42 18.99 6.67
CA ASP A 280 5.59 20.12 6.23
C ASP A 280 4.12 19.93 6.62
N TRP A 281 3.58 18.72 6.39
CA TRP A 281 2.24 18.37 6.81
C TRP A 281 2.07 18.45 8.34
N ALA A 282 3.00 17.88 9.11
CA ALA A 282 2.92 17.87 10.58
C ALA A 282 2.97 19.27 11.18
N ARG A 283 3.70 20.22 10.55
CA ARG A 283 3.73 21.64 11.00
C ARG A 283 2.46 22.40 10.66
N GLY A 284 1.72 21.98 9.67
CA GLY A 284 0.47 22.62 9.21
C GLY A 284 -0.80 22.18 9.95
N ARG A 285 -0.68 21.32 10.95
CA ARG A 285 -1.78 20.76 11.72
C ARG A 285 -2.27 21.71 12.80
#